data_112888dc3a983c2b58a75d069918b448
#
_entry.id   112888dc3a983c2b58a75d069918b448
#
_cell.length_a   1.000
_cell.length_b   1.000
_cell.length_c   1.000
_cell.angle_alpha   90.00
_cell.angle_beta   90.00
_cell.angle_gamma   90.00
#
_symmetry.space_group_name_H-M   'P 1'
#
loop_
_entity.id
_entity.type
_entity.pdbx_description
1 polymer ?
#
loop_
_entity_poly.entity_id
_entity_poly.type
_entity_poly.pdbx_seq_one_letter_code
_entity_poly.pdbx_strand_id
1 'polypeptide(L)'
;TWMDAVTPDGPVTPRIGCPVEIQALWYNALCFYHELTGDEEIALLAAKVRDSFEKEFWSDEYGYLADLVTGVDTDWAIRPTMVFATSLPATLLSENQNDQILETVKSKLLTTRGLRSLAPDDFAYKGYYFGNQISRDNAYHNGTVWVWPMGHFVEGYIKLHGKSAGNFIKKIINGFDGVMTQYGVGTVAEIFDGDPPHRPKGAVSQAWSVAELLRMMDLSKKI
;
A
#
# COMPACT_ATOMS: atom_id res chain seq x y z
N THR A 1 5.67 -11.04 -5.81
CA THR A 1 4.73 -10.00 -5.37
C THR A 1 4.39 -9.04 -6.51
N TRP A 2 3.61 -8.01 -6.23
CA TRP A 2 3.32 -6.95 -7.23
C TRP A 2 4.57 -6.15 -7.66
N MET A 3 5.65 -6.21 -6.88
CA MET A 3 6.94 -5.60 -7.21
C MET A 3 7.75 -6.59 -8.06
N ASP A 4 7.43 -6.68 -9.34
CA ASP A 4 7.85 -7.74 -10.26
C ASP A 4 8.86 -7.31 -11.34
N ALA A 5 9.36 -6.06 -11.27
CA ALA A 5 10.36 -5.58 -12.23
C ALA A 5 11.66 -6.39 -12.17
N VAL A 6 12.13 -6.84 -13.33
CA VAL A 6 13.32 -7.65 -13.49
C VAL A 6 14.25 -7.05 -14.54
N THR A 7 15.52 -6.91 -14.20
CA THR A 7 16.60 -6.52 -15.13
C THR A 7 17.49 -7.72 -15.46
N PRO A 8 18.44 -7.60 -16.38
CA PRO A 8 19.44 -8.66 -16.61
C PRO A 8 20.20 -9.08 -15.36
N ASP A 9 20.32 -8.19 -14.37
CA ASP A 9 21.01 -8.46 -13.10
C ASP A 9 20.09 -9.13 -12.04
N GLY A 10 18.81 -9.37 -12.37
CA GLY A 10 17.82 -10.02 -11.51
C GLY A 10 16.68 -9.09 -11.07
N PRO A 11 15.89 -9.50 -10.05
CA PRO A 11 14.80 -8.69 -9.52
C PRO A 11 15.29 -7.34 -8.97
N VAL A 12 14.63 -6.26 -9.37
CA VAL A 12 14.98 -4.91 -8.90
C VAL A 12 14.62 -4.71 -7.42
N THR A 13 13.49 -5.25 -7.02
CA THR A 13 13.00 -5.19 -5.64
C THR A 13 12.77 -6.63 -5.16
N PRO A 14 13.84 -7.34 -4.78
CA PRO A 14 13.70 -8.73 -4.34
C PRO A 14 12.95 -8.78 -3.01
N ARG A 15 11.86 -9.57 -2.96
CA ARG A 15 11.04 -9.77 -1.77
C ARG A 15 10.90 -11.27 -1.50
N ILE A 16 12.06 -11.90 -1.21
CA ILE A 16 12.17 -13.32 -0.85
C ILE A 16 11.98 -13.42 0.66
N GLY A 17 10.92 -14.09 1.08
CA GLY A 17 10.54 -14.20 2.51
C GLY A 17 9.04 -14.01 2.72
N CYS A 18 8.68 -13.36 3.80
CA CYS A 18 7.32 -13.09 4.21
C CYS A 18 6.96 -11.62 3.97
N PRO A 19 6.34 -11.24 2.83
CA PRO A 19 5.89 -9.87 2.59
C PRO A 19 4.70 -9.52 3.48
N VAL A 20 4.68 -8.29 4.02
CA VAL A 20 3.70 -7.84 5.03
C VAL A 20 2.26 -7.94 4.55
N GLU A 21 1.97 -7.53 3.32
CA GLU A 21 0.62 -7.59 2.74
C GLU A 21 0.11 -9.03 2.59
N ILE A 22 1.00 -9.96 2.25
CA ILE A 22 0.64 -11.38 2.11
C ILE A 22 0.30 -11.99 3.47
N GLN A 23 1.01 -11.62 4.52
CA GLN A 23 0.70 -12.09 5.87
C GLN A 23 -0.63 -11.51 6.36
N ALA A 24 -0.90 -10.23 6.10
CA ALA A 24 -2.18 -9.61 6.44
C ALA A 24 -3.35 -10.27 5.69
N LEU A 25 -3.19 -10.55 4.39
CA LEU A 25 -4.19 -11.26 3.58
C LEU A 25 -4.39 -12.70 4.07
N TRP A 26 -3.32 -13.40 4.41
CA TRP A 26 -3.38 -14.76 4.95
C TRP A 26 -4.17 -14.82 6.26
N TYR A 27 -3.88 -13.92 7.19
CA TYR A 27 -4.62 -13.82 8.44
C TYR A 27 -6.12 -13.62 8.18
N ASN A 28 -6.47 -12.69 7.29
CA ASN A 28 -7.87 -12.44 6.94
C ASN A 28 -8.53 -13.63 6.28
N ALA A 29 -7.82 -14.38 5.43
CA ALA A 29 -8.34 -15.62 4.82
C ALA A 29 -8.64 -16.68 5.88
N LEU A 30 -7.80 -16.84 6.89
CA LEU A 30 -8.03 -17.77 8.00
C LEU A 30 -9.26 -17.34 8.83
N CYS A 31 -9.35 -16.06 9.19
CA CYS A 31 -10.50 -15.54 9.94
C CYS A 31 -11.82 -15.75 9.17
N PHE A 32 -11.82 -15.44 7.87
CA PHE A 32 -12.99 -15.62 7.00
C PHE A 32 -13.38 -17.10 6.87
N TYR A 33 -12.39 -17.99 6.72
CA TYR A 33 -12.66 -19.44 6.64
C TYR A 33 -13.26 -19.97 7.95
N HIS A 34 -12.71 -19.55 9.09
CA HIS A 34 -13.26 -19.90 10.40
C HIS A 34 -14.71 -19.39 10.56
N GLU A 35 -14.99 -18.15 10.16
CA GLU A 35 -16.35 -17.57 10.19
C GLU A 35 -17.36 -18.41 9.39
N LEU A 36 -16.94 -18.94 8.24
CA LEU A 36 -17.80 -19.77 7.38
C LEU A 36 -18.02 -21.20 7.88
N THR A 37 -17.01 -21.80 8.51
CA THR A 37 -16.98 -23.24 8.80
C THR A 37 -17.13 -23.58 10.28
N GLY A 38 -16.77 -22.65 11.18
CA GLY A 38 -16.65 -22.91 12.61
C GLY A 38 -15.45 -23.81 12.96
N ASP A 39 -14.45 -23.95 12.09
CA ASP A 39 -13.29 -24.81 12.29
C ASP A 39 -12.33 -24.20 13.34
N GLU A 40 -12.29 -24.81 14.53
CA GLU A 40 -11.50 -24.36 15.66
C GLU A 40 -9.97 -24.50 15.44
N GLU A 41 -9.52 -25.45 14.63
CA GLU A 41 -8.10 -25.58 14.29
C GLU A 41 -7.62 -24.35 13.50
N ILE A 42 -8.47 -23.84 12.62
CA ILE A 42 -8.21 -22.62 11.85
C ILE A 42 -8.21 -21.38 12.75
N ALA A 43 -9.11 -21.31 13.74
CA ALA A 43 -9.11 -20.23 14.73
C ALA A 43 -7.79 -20.19 15.53
N LEU A 44 -7.30 -21.36 15.96
CA LEU A 44 -6.02 -21.49 16.65
C LEU A 44 -4.84 -21.10 15.75
N LEU A 45 -4.90 -21.47 14.48
CA LEU A 45 -3.88 -21.04 13.49
C LEU A 45 -3.90 -19.53 13.29
N ALA A 46 -5.08 -18.93 13.14
CA ALA A 46 -5.23 -17.48 13.00
C ALA A 46 -4.64 -16.73 14.23
N ALA A 47 -4.89 -17.23 15.44
CA ALA A 47 -4.31 -16.66 16.65
C ALA A 47 -2.76 -16.69 16.62
N LYS A 48 -2.16 -17.82 16.23
CA LYS A 48 -0.70 -17.93 16.08
C LYS A 48 -0.15 -16.97 15.01
N VAL A 49 -0.86 -16.82 13.88
CA VAL A 49 -0.45 -15.89 12.82
C VAL A 49 -0.47 -14.46 13.34
N ARG A 50 -1.51 -14.04 14.08
CA ARG A 50 -1.58 -12.70 14.67
C ARG A 50 -0.42 -12.43 15.63
N ASP A 51 -0.18 -13.35 16.57
CA ASP A 51 0.86 -13.19 17.58
C ASP A 51 2.27 -13.14 16.95
N SER A 52 2.52 -13.97 15.92
CA SER A 52 3.79 -13.95 15.19
C SER A 52 3.91 -12.70 14.29
N PHE A 53 2.82 -12.24 13.69
CA PHE A 53 2.83 -11.03 12.86
C PHE A 53 3.23 -9.80 13.67
N GLU A 54 2.60 -9.59 14.82
CA GLU A 54 2.93 -8.45 15.69
C GLU A 54 4.39 -8.51 16.14
N LYS A 55 4.87 -9.68 16.57
CA LYS A 55 6.24 -9.87 17.05
C LYS A 55 7.30 -9.65 15.98
N GLU A 56 7.07 -10.11 14.75
CA GLU A 56 8.09 -10.13 13.69
C GLU A 56 8.05 -8.89 12.79
N PHE A 57 6.87 -8.27 12.63
CA PHE A 57 6.70 -7.15 11.71
C PHE A 57 6.60 -5.78 12.39
N TRP A 58 6.13 -5.69 13.64
CA TRP A 58 5.98 -4.41 14.32
C TRP A 58 7.28 -3.96 14.98
N SER A 59 7.59 -2.68 14.89
CA SER A 59 8.68 -2.04 15.64
C SER A 59 8.15 -0.88 16.48
N ASP A 60 8.30 -0.98 17.81
CA ASP A 60 8.01 0.12 18.73
C ASP A 60 8.97 1.31 18.53
N GLU A 61 10.20 1.06 18.06
CA GLU A 61 11.19 2.10 17.79
C GLU A 61 10.82 2.92 16.55
N TYR A 62 10.38 2.24 15.48
CA TYR A 62 10.06 2.90 14.21
C TYR A 62 8.60 3.36 14.13
N GLY A 63 7.67 2.72 14.86
CA GLY A 63 6.24 3.00 14.82
C GLY A 63 5.55 2.57 13.51
N TYR A 64 6.09 1.56 12.82
CA TYR A 64 5.49 0.99 11.62
C TYR A 64 5.90 -0.47 11.39
N LEU A 65 5.33 -1.10 10.35
CA LEU A 65 5.59 -2.49 9.99
C LEU A 65 6.76 -2.63 9.03
N ALA A 66 7.59 -3.65 9.23
CA ALA A 66 8.54 -4.11 8.21
C ALA A 66 7.83 -4.44 6.90
N ASP A 67 8.48 -4.17 5.77
CA ASP A 67 7.99 -4.56 4.45
C ASP A 67 8.14 -6.07 4.20
N LEU A 68 9.23 -6.65 4.71
CA LEU A 68 9.60 -8.04 4.51
C LEU A 68 10.37 -8.61 5.70
N VAL A 69 10.04 -9.85 6.07
CA VAL A 69 10.80 -10.64 7.06
C VAL A 69 11.30 -11.92 6.43
N THR A 70 12.59 -12.22 6.57
CA THR A 70 13.22 -13.43 5.97
C THR A 70 13.50 -14.54 6.99
N GLY A 71 13.33 -14.26 8.29
CA GLY A 71 13.73 -15.14 9.40
C GLY A 71 15.18 -14.94 9.85
N VAL A 72 16.01 -14.26 9.09
CA VAL A 72 17.39 -13.87 9.44
C VAL A 72 17.61 -12.38 9.32
N ASP A 73 16.80 -11.70 8.53
CA ASP A 73 16.88 -10.27 8.25
C ASP A 73 15.50 -9.65 8.08
N THR A 74 15.38 -8.37 8.33
CA THR A 74 14.12 -7.62 8.29
C THR A 74 14.30 -6.34 7.47
N ASP A 75 13.50 -6.19 6.42
CA ASP A 75 13.49 -4.98 5.60
C ASP A 75 12.53 -3.94 6.18
N TRP A 76 13.06 -2.84 6.65
CA TRP A 76 12.32 -1.71 7.23
C TRP A 76 12.06 -0.58 6.23
N ALA A 77 12.21 -0.83 4.94
CA ALA A 77 11.87 0.14 3.91
C ALA A 77 10.39 0.58 4.03
N ILE A 78 10.16 1.89 4.06
CA ILE A 78 8.80 2.42 4.15
C ILE A 78 8.14 2.32 2.76
N ARG A 79 7.23 1.36 2.63
CA ARG A 79 6.48 1.02 1.42
C ARG A 79 4.97 1.03 1.68
N PRO A 80 4.12 1.20 0.66
CA PRO A 80 2.67 1.36 0.84
C PRO A 80 1.95 0.06 1.27
N THR A 81 2.58 -1.10 1.15
CA THR A 81 1.99 -2.42 1.42
C THR A 81 1.53 -2.63 2.86
N MET A 82 2.09 -1.90 3.82
CA MET A 82 1.66 -1.96 5.22
C MET A 82 0.20 -1.50 5.44
N VAL A 83 -0.40 -0.75 4.51
CA VAL A 83 -1.81 -0.30 4.63
C VAL A 83 -2.81 -1.46 4.58
N PHE A 84 -2.43 -2.62 4.09
CA PHE A 84 -3.28 -3.81 4.13
C PHE A 84 -3.64 -4.22 5.56
N ALA A 85 -2.66 -4.17 6.47
CA ALA A 85 -2.90 -4.50 7.88
C ALA A 85 -3.90 -3.56 8.56
N THR A 86 -4.03 -2.31 8.09
CA THR A 86 -4.96 -1.31 8.66
C THR A 86 -6.38 -1.38 8.08
N SER A 87 -6.54 -1.95 6.89
CA SER A 87 -7.78 -1.85 6.11
C SER A 87 -8.59 -3.13 6.04
N LEU A 88 -7.96 -4.29 6.13
CA LEU A 88 -8.63 -5.58 6.02
C LEU A 88 -9.64 -5.81 7.17
N PRO A 89 -10.73 -6.61 6.95
CA PRO A 89 -11.79 -6.81 7.93
C PRO A 89 -11.32 -7.30 9.30
N ALA A 90 -10.47 -8.33 9.32
CA ALA A 90 -9.88 -8.83 10.56
C ALA A 90 -8.63 -8.02 10.90
N THR A 91 -8.64 -7.36 12.04
CA THR A 91 -7.53 -6.51 12.48
C THR A 91 -6.40 -7.33 13.12
N LEU A 92 -5.16 -7.03 12.72
CA LEU A 92 -3.93 -7.62 13.28
C LEU A 92 -3.35 -6.77 14.42
N LEU A 93 -3.67 -5.48 14.45
CA LEU A 93 -2.98 -4.47 15.22
C LEU A 93 -3.97 -3.67 16.09
N SER A 94 -3.45 -3.02 17.12
CA SER A 94 -4.20 -2.06 17.94
C SER A 94 -4.52 -0.78 17.15
N GLU A 95 -5.50 0.01 17.63
CA GLU A 95 -5.84 1.32 17.04
C GLU A 95 -4.63 2.26 17.01
N ASN A 96 -3.82 2.28 18.08
CA ASN A 96 -2.62 3.11 18.14
C ASN A 96 -1.57 2.71 17.09
N GLN A 97 -1.34 1.42 16.88
CA GLN A 97 -0.43 0.94 15.83
C GLN A 97 -0.96 1.29 14.44
N ASN A 98 -2.27 1.13 14.20
CA ASN A 98 -2.90 1.53 12.94
C ASN A 98 -2.76 3.04 12.68
N ASP A 99 -2.92 3.87 13.71
CA ASP A 99 -2.73 5.33 13.59
C ASP A 99 -1.29 5.68 13.19
N GLN A 100 -0.30 5.10 13.86
CA GLN A 100 1.12 5.31 13.57
C GLN A 100 1.49 4.89 12.13
N ILE A 101 0.97 3.75 11.65
CA ILE A 101 1.16 3.30 10.27
C ILE A 101 0.56 4.31 9.28
N LEU A 102 -0.69 4.72 9.49
CA LEU A 102 -1.38 5.64 8.59
C LEU A 102 -0.72 7.02 8.56
N GLU A 103 -0.23 7.53 9.70
CA GLU A 103 0.52 8.79 9.73
C GLU A 103 1.91 8.64 9.07
N THR A 104 2.59 7.51 9.22
CA THR A 104 3.84 7.23 8.50
C THR A 104 3.60 7.21 6.98
N VAL A 105 2.60 6.48 6.51
CA VAL A 105 2.25 6.42 5.08
C VAL A 105 1.84 7.80 4.57
N LYS A 106 1.04 8.53 5.32
CA LYS A 106 0.59 9.89 4.97
C LYS A 106 1.76 10.87 4.86
N SER A 107 2.69 10.85 5.80
CA SER A 107 3.83 11.78 5.83
C SER A 107 4.91 11.44 4.81
N LYS A 108 5.19 10.14 4.58
CA LYS A 108 6.29 9.69 3.74
C LYS A 108 5.89 9.36 2.30
N LEU A 109 4.71 8.78 2.10
CA LEU A 109 4.33 8.21 0.81
C LEU A 109 3.21 8.96 0.08
N LEU A 110 2.30 9.61 0.81
CA LEU A 110 1.12 10.23 0.20
C LEU A 110 1.51 11.41 -0.69
N THR A 111 0.97 11.39 -1.91
CA THR A 111 1.06 12.47 -2.89
C THR A 111 -0.34 12.90 -3.34
N THR A 112 -0.41 13.89 -4.22
CA THR A 112 -1.69 14.28 -4.84
C THR A 112 -2.21 13.25 -5.87
N ARG A 113 -1.45 12.19 -6.15
CA ARG A 113 -1.74 11.19 -7.21
C ARG A 113 -1.80 9.75 -6.71
N GLY A 114 -1.49 9.50 -5.46
CA GLY A 114 -1.43 8.16 -4.88
C GLY A 114 -0.33 8.02 -3.85
N LEU A 115 0.10 6.79 -3.59
CA LEU A 115 1.19 6.48 -2.67
C LEU A 115 2.48 6.17 -3.43
N ARG A 116 3.60 6.74 -2.99
CA ARG A 116 4.93 6.33 -3.46
C ARG A 116 5.19 4.87 -3.11
N SER A 117 5.86 4.15 -3.98
CA SER A 117 6.26 2.75 -3.77
C SER A 117 7.44 2.60 -2.80
N LEU A 118 8.15 3.70 -2.51
CA LEU A 118 9.25 3.79 -1.56
C LEU A 118 9.35 5.21 -1.03
N ALA A 119 9.72 5.37 0.25
CA ALA A 119 9.90 6.68 0.86
C ALA A 119 11.07 7.46 0.23
N PRO A 120 10.95 8.81 0.08
CA PRO A 120 11.98 9.62 -0.57
C PRO A 120 13.32 9.70 0.15
N ASP A 121 13.36 9.36 1.42
CA ASP A 121 14.57 9.31 2.25
C ASP A 121 15.30 7.96 2.21
N ASP A 122 14.78 6.99 1.49
CA ASP A 122 15.47 5.73 1.23
C ASP A 122 16.57 5.90 0.17
N PHE A 123 17.71 5.21 0.35
CA PHE A 123 18.86 5.29 -0.56
C PHE A 123 18.56 4.77 -1.97
N ALA A 124 17.61 3.84 -2.11
CA ALA A 124 17.18 3.26 -3.39
C ALA A 124 16.12 4.12 -4.10
N TYR A 125 15.64 5.21 -3.48
CA TYR A 125 14.56 6.03 -4.03
C TYR A 125 14.91 6.63 -5.41
N LYS A 126 13.96 6.54 -6.33
CA LYS A 126 14.03 7.11 -7.69
C LYS A 126 12.73 7.85 -8.00
N GLY A 127 12.77 9.17 -7.92
CA GLY A 127 11.60 10.03 -8.09
C GLY A 127 11.05 10.13 -9.51
N TYR A 128 11.77 9.67 -10.54
CA TYR A 128 11.37 9.80 -11.93
C TYR A 128 11.42 8.48 -12.70
N TYR A 129 10.30 8.14 -13.33
CA TYR A 129 10.21 7.01 -14.28
C TYR A 129 10.60 7.47 -15.67
N PHE A 130 11.91 7.41 -15.96
CA PHE A 130 12.48 7.99 -17.18
C PHE A 130 13.72 7.22 -17.64
N GLY A 131 14.08 7.41 -18.95
CA GLY A 131 15.28 6.84 -19.54
C GLY A 131 15.02 5.53 -20.29
N ASN A 132 16.07 4.69 -20.38
CA ASN A 132 15.98 3.37 -21.00
C ASN A 132 15.18 2.40 -20.13
N GLN A 133 14.96 1.16 -20.62
CA GLN A 133 14.18 0.18 -19.91
C GLN A 133 14.74 -0.10 -18.50
N ILE A 134 16.04 -0.35 -18.38
CA ILE A 134 16.70 -0.65 -17.09
C ILE A 134 16.48 0.51 -16.11
N SER A 135 16.61 1.76 -16.56
CA SER A 135 16.39 2.93 -15.70
C SER A 135 14.95 3.02 -15.22
N ARG A 136 13.97 2.71 -16.10
CA ARG A 136 12.55 2.69 -15.75
C ARG A 136 12.22 1.55 -14.80
N ASP A 137 12.71 0.33 -15.08
CA ASP A 137 12.49 -0.83 -14.23
C ASP A 137 13.05 -0.61 -12.82
N ASN A 138 14.22 0.01 -12.72
CA ASN A 138 14.82 0.39 -11.43
C ASN A 138 13.98 1.42 -10.64
N ALA A 139 13.19 2.26 -11.30
CA ALA A 139 12.31 3.23 -10.64
C ALA A 139 10.91 2.67 -10.32
N TYR A 140 10.48 1.63 -11.02
CA TYR A 140 9.09 1.18 -11.11
C TYR A 140 8.45 0.85 -9.75
N HIS A 141 9.22 0.28 -8.82
CA HIS A 141 8.79 0.02 -7.46
C HIS A 141 9.68 0.68 -6.39
N ASN A 142 10.51 1.64 -6.80
CA ASN A 142 11.43 2.35 -5.92
C ASN A 142 11.23 3.88 -5.95
N GLY A 143 9.98 4.33 -5.96
CA GLY A 143 9.68 5.74 -5.87
C GLY A 143 8.48 6.20 -6.67
N THR A 144 8.12 5.53 -7.77
CA THR A 144 6.90 5.84 -8.52
C THR A 144 5.67 5.81 -7.63
N VAL A 145 4.71 6.66 -7.96
CA VAL A 145 3.42 6.75 -7.27
C VAL A 145 2.43 5.80 -7.91
N TRP A 146 1.73 5.04 -7.09
CA TRP A 146 0.70 4.08 -7.46
C TRP A 146 -0.65 4.45 -6.84
N VAL A 147 -1.71 4.29 -7.62
CA VAL A 147 -3.09 4.57 -7.14
C VAL A 147 -3.70 3.38 -6.41
N TRP A 148 -3.36 2.16 -6.84
CA TRP A 148 -4.02 0.96 -6.34
C TRP A 148 -3.95 0.75 -4.81
N PRO A 149 -2.90 1.16 -4.06
CA PRO A 149 -2.92 1.01 -2.61
C PRO A 149 -3.80 2.04 -1.89
N MET A 150 -4.24 3.09 -2.61
CA MET A 150 -5.00 4.20 -2.02
C MET A 150 -6.34 3.78 -1.43
N GLY A 151 -7.03 2.80 -2.04
CA GLY A 151 -8.29 2.30 -1.48
C GLY A 151 -8.10 1.70 -0.09
N HIS A 152 -7.02 0.96 0.11
CA HIS A 152 -6.66 0.41 1.42
C HIS A 152 -6.27 1.52 2.41
N PHE A 153 -5.47 2.49 1.99
CA PHE A 153 -5.14 3.64 2.83
C PHE A 153 -6.39 4.41 3.27
N VAL A 154 -7.29 4.73 2.35
CA VAL A 154 -8.53 5.46 2.64
C VAL A 154 -9.45 4.66 3.55
N GLU A 155 -9.60 3.36 3.32
CA GLU A 155 -10.42 2.50 4.18
C GLU A 155 -9.87 2.40 5.60
N GLY A 156 -8.57 2.20 5.77
CA GLY A 156 -7.91 2.22 7.07
C GLY A 156 -8.12 3.56 7.78
N TYR A 157 -7.96 4.66 7.05
CA TYR A 157 -8.16 6.01 7.57
C TYR A 157 -9.62 6.27 8.01
N ILE A 158 -10.60 5.77 7.25
CA ILE A 158 -12.02 5.83 7.64
C ILE A 158 -12.31 5.00 8.88
N LYS A 159 -11.78 3.77 8.96
CA LYS A 159 -11.96 2.90 10.13
C LYS A 159 -11.50 3.57 11.42
N LEU A 160 -10.37 4.27 11.35
CA LEU A 160 -9.78 4.92 12.51
C LEU A 160 -10.47 6.25 12.88
N HIS A 161 -10.78 7.10 11.89
CA HIS A 161 -11.23 8.47 12.13
C HIS A 161 -12.74 8.70 11.89
N GLY A 162 -13.44 7.71 11.32
CA GLY A 162 -14.88 7.82 11.04
C GLY A 162 -15.23 9.06 10.23
N LYS A 163 -16.28 9.77 10.63
CA LYS A 163 -16.77 10.98 9.93
C LYS A 163 -15.74 12.11 9.85
N SER A 164 -14.79 12.19 10.78
CA SER A 164 -13.77 13.25 10.76
C SER A 164 -12.80 13.12 9.57
N ALA A 165 -12.70 11.94 8.97
CA ALA A 165 -11.92 11.68 7.75
C ALA A 165 -12.48 12.37 6.50
N GLY A 166 -13.77 12.73 6.47
CA GLY A 166 -14.50 13.08 5.26
C GLY A 166 -13.87 14.20 4.43
N ASN A 167 -13.45 15.29 5.06
CA ASN A 167 -12.81 16.42 4.35
C ASN A 167 -11.46 16.03 3.74
N PHE A 168 -10.68 15.23 4.44
CA PHE A 168 -9.38 14.76 3.97
C PHE A 168 -9.53 13.83 2.77
N ILE A 169 -10.44 12.86 2.85
CA ILE A 169 -10.70 11.91 1.76
C ILE A 169 -11.28 12.61 0.54
N LYS A 170 -12.20 13.54 0.73
CA LYS A 170 -12.74 14.36 -0.37
C LYS A 170 -11.65 15.14 -1.09
N LYS A 171 -10.67 15.68 -0.34
CA LYS A 171 -9.50 16.35 -0.94
C LYS A 171 -8.65 15.41 -1.77
N ILE A 172 -8.43 14.16 -1.32
CA ILE A 172 -7.71 13.13 -2.07
C ILE A 172 -8.45 12.83 -3.38
N ILE A 173 -9.75 12.54 -3.33
CA ILE A 173 -10.56 12.20 -4.52
C ILE A 173 -10.57 13.35 -5.53
N ASN A 174 -10.80 14.59 -5.08
CA ASN A 174 -10.79 15.76 -5.95
C ASN A 174 -9.43 16.00 -6.62
N GLY A 175 -8.34 15.50 -6.04
CA GLY A 175 -7.02 15.52 -6.65
C GLY A 175 -6.94 14.79 -8.01
N PHE A 176 -7.89 13.89 -8.29
CA PHE A 176 -7.95 13.13 -9.54
C PHE A 176 -8.73 13.82 -10.66
N ASP A 177 -9.51 14.87 -10.40
CA ASP A 177 -10.31 15.54 -11.43
C ASP A 177 -9.48 16.00 -12.64
N GLY A 178 -8.31 16.61 -12.39
CA GLY A 178 -7.41 17.06 -13.45
C GLY A 178 -6.60 15.93 -14.12
N VAL A 179 -6.53 14.74 -13.50
CA VAL A 179 -5.76 13.59 -14.03
C VAL A 179 -6.49 12.94 -15.19
N MET A 180 -7.81 12.82 -15.08
CA MET A 180 -8.65 12.12 -16.06
C MET A 180 -8.72 12.80 -17.45
N THR A 181 -8.00 13.89 -17.64
CA THR A 181 -7.91 14.61 -18.92
C THR A 181 -6.47 14.83 -19.41
N GLN A 182 -5.46 14.41 -18.63
CA GLN A 182 -4.06 14.72 -18.90
C GLN A 182 -3.32 13.67 -19.75
N TYR A 183 -3.61 12.38 -19.52
CA TYR A 183 -2.88 11.28 -20.17
C TYR A 183 -3.83 10.34 -20.94
N GLY A 184 -4.96 10.00 -20.31
CA GLY A 184 -6.09 9.33 -20.95
C GLY A 184 -7.39 10.03 -20.55
N VAL A 185 -8.38 10.07 -21.46
CA VAL A 185 -9.67 10.72 -21.20
C VAL A 185 -10.58 9.76 -20.41
N GLY A 186 -11.05 10.19 -19.24
CA GLY A 186 -11.96 9.42 -18.40
C GLY A 186 -11.33 8.18 -17.73
N THR A 187 -10.01 8.18 -17.57
CA THR A 187 -9.27 7.06 -16.98
C THR A 187 -8.12 7.54 -16.09
N VAL A 188 -7.46 6.61 -15.41
CA VAL A 188 -6.33 6.88 -14.54
C VAL A 188 -5.12 6.04 -14.99
N ALA A 189 -3.97 6.68 -15.10
CA ALA A 189 -2.71 6.04 -15.46
C ALA A 189 -2.29 4.97 -14.44
N GLU A 190 -1.41 4.09 -14.88
CA GLU A 190 -0.85 3.04 -14.04
C GLU A 190 -0.03 3.61 -12.88
N ILE A 191 0.90 4.50 -13.20
CA ILE A 191 1.84 5.13 -12.26
C ILE A 191 1.99 6.62 -12.54
N PHE A 192 2.62 7.31 -11.58
CA PHE A 192 3.08 8.68 -11.75
C PHE A 192 4.53 8.80 -11.27
N ASP A 193 5.25 9.84 -11.73
CA ASP A 193 6.56 10.15 -11.16
C ASP A 193 6.44 10.37 -9.64
N GLY A 194 7.41 9.89 -8.87
CA GLY A 194 7.46 10.03 -7.42
C GLY A 194 7.64 11.47 -6.95
N ASP A 195 8.32 12.29 -7.78
CA ASP A 195 8.57 13.70 -7.50
C ASP A 195 7.59 14.60 -8.27
N PRO A 196 7.29 15.80 -7.73
CA PRO A 196 6.46 16.78 -8.41
C PRO A 196 7.01 17.14 -9.80
N PRO A 197 6.11 17.36 -10.77
CA PRO A 197 4.67 17.52 -10.68
C PRO A 197 3.87 16.22 -10.75
N HIS A 198 4.47 15.05 -10.49
CA HIS A 198 3.82 13.73 -10.53
C HIS A 198 3.20 13.46 -11.91
N ARG A 199 4.02 13.46 -12.95
CA ARG A 199 3.56 13.21 -14.32
C ARG A 199 3.08 11.77 -14.49
N PRO A 200 1.95 11.54 -15.20
CA PRO A 200 1.46 10.20 -15.48
C PRO A 200 2.44 9.42 -16.35
N LYS A 201 2.57 8.12 -16.09
CA LYS A 201 3.48 7.18 -16.74
C LYS A 201 2.84 5.79 -16.82
N GLY A 202 3.57 4.86 -17.42
CA GLY A 202 3.13 3.48 -17.57
C GLY A 202 1.96 3.34 -18.54
N ALA A 203 1.06 2.41 -18.30
CA ALA A 203 -0.15 2.25 -19.10
C ALA A 203 -1.07 3.47 -18.94
N VAL A 204 -1.64 3.92 -20.07
CA VAL A 204 -2.53 5.10 -20.12
C VAL A 204 -3.78 4.90 -19.26
N SER A 205 -4.26 3.66 -19.18
CA SER A 205 -5.41 3.25 -18.39
C SER A 205 -5.08 1.96 -17.65
N GLN A 206 -5.12 1.99 -16.32
CA GLN A 206 -4.87 0.81 -15.51
C GLN A 206 -6.11 0.44 -14.70
N ALA A 207 -6.54 -0.81 -14.83
CA ALA A 207 -7.78 -1.30 -14.22
C ALA A 207 -7.81 -1.09 -12.69
N TRP A 208 -6.76 -1.45 -11.98
CA TRP A 208 -6.72 -1.29 -10.52
C TRP A 208 -6.64 0.18 -10.07
N SER A 209 -6.03 1.07 -10.88
CA SER A 209 -6.05 2.51 -10.58
C SER A 209 -7.47 3.08 -10.64
N VAL A 210 -8.23 2.69 -11.66
CA VAL A 210 -9.65 3.10 -11.84
C VAL A 210 -10.52 2.45 -10.75
N ALA A 211 -10.34 1.15 -10.50
CA ALA A 211 -11.12 0.41 -9.51
C ALA A 211 -10.95 1.01 -8.08
N GLU A 212 -9.73 1.32 -7.69
CA GLU A 212 -9.47 1.87 -6.37
C GLU A 212 -9.93 3.33 -6.22
N LEU A 213 -9.89 4.12 -7.28
CA LEU A 213 -10.54 5.45 -7.27
C LEU A 213 -12.05 5.32 -7.06
N LEU A 214 -12.72 4.41 -7.77
CA LEU A 214 -14.15 4.15 -7.59
C LEU A 214 -14.46 3.63 -6.17
N ARG A 215 -13.61 2.75 -5.63
CA ARG A 215 -13.72 2.27 -4.25
C ARG A 215 -13.60 3.41 -3.23
N MET A 216 -12.63 4.30 -3.38
CA MET A 216 -12.49 5.50 -2.52
C MET A 216 -13.75 6.38 -2.57
N MET A 217 -14.31 6.59 -3.77
CA MET A 217 -15.56 7.35 -3.95
C MET A 217 -16.75 6.68 -3.25
N ASP A 218 -16.86 5.34 -3.31
CA ASP A 218 -17.92 4.60 -2.62
C ASP A 218 -17.76 4.66 -1.10
N LEU A 219 -16.54 4.44 -0.59
CA LEU A 219 -16.22 4.55 0.82
C LEU A 219 -16.55 5.95 1.38
N SER A 220 -16.26 7.01 0.62
CA SER A 220 -16.52 8.40 1.02
C SER A 220 -18.00 8.72 1.19
N LYS A 221 -18.92 7.95 0.59
CA LYS A 221 -20.37 8.13 0.74
C LYS A 221 -20.91 7.54 2.05
N LYS A 222 -20.11 6.72 2.73
CA LYS A 222 -20.50 6.01 3.96
C LYS A 222 -20.18 6.78 5.24
N ILE A 223 -19.55 7.97 5.13
CA ILE A 223 -19.09 8.79 6.25
C ILE A 223 -19.67 10.22 6.24
#